data_505b9e5d1d187263bea045c24aec1a2d
#
_entry.id   505b9e5d1d187263bea045c24aec1a2d
#
_cell.length_a   1.000
_cell.length_b   1.000
_cell.length_c   1.000
_cell.angle_alpha   90.00
_cell.angle_beta   90.00
_cell.angle_gamma   90.00
#
_symmetry.space_group_name_H-M   'P 1'
#
loop_
_entity.id
_entity.type
_entity.pdbx_description
1 polymer ?
#
loop_
_entity_poly.entity_id
_entity_poly.type
_entity_poly.pdbx_seq_one_letter_code
_entity_poly.pdbx_strand_id
1 'polypeptide(L)'
;MNTHHKIHLYFRLILSSVLLIVLTACAAGSEPASTDELVTSSGFVCPQPSPRVEFESDTVNIFTWTEYVPEDIFDCFGMVYGVTVNVDYFSSNEELYSKISLGEDVNPYDVVHPSDYMISVLIREELLMSLDPAKLPNKANLDAGLIAAYGDTINYIVPYQMGTQAIIYNTETVQTPPTSWADLWSPEYEGRIVAVDDNRVIIGAALLTLGYDVNDTDPEHLEEARQKLLELMPNIRVFDSDSPKTPLVAGDVDLGIVWNGEAFLTQTEDPRFEYVFPEEGSIIFYDGMAIPETAPHPDAAYAWFNYLLQGDTNWLTLVDYPYTNPNKAALEYAKANQPEIYEAYISSPITNTPAEEFAKGHEVIDLGEALLLYDEIWTEIKQ
;
A
#
# COMPACT_ATOMS: atom_id res chain seq x y z
N MET A 1 -24.86 -8.47 -27.52
CA MET A 1 -25.59 -7.32 -28.06
C MET A 1 -26.68 -6.91 -27.09
N ASN A 2 -26.47 -5.84 -26.38
CA ASN A 2 -27.41 -5.02 -25.60
C ASN A 2 -28.18 -5.59 -24.41
N THR A 3 -27.63 -5.37 -23.21
CA THR A 3 -28.44 -5.22 -21.99
C THR A 3 -27.90 -4.19 -20.97
N HIS A 4 -26.95 -3.33 -21.33
CA HIS A 4 -26.38 -2.32 -20.41
C HIS A 4 -26.82 -0.86 -20.64
N HIS A 5 -28.05 -0.65 -21.15
CA HIS A 5 -28.50 0.73 -21.47
C HIS A 5 -29.92 1.06 -20.97
N LYS A 6 -30.34 0.60 -19.78
CA LYS A 6 -31.69 0.91 -19.25
C LYS A 6 -31.79 1.26 -17.76
N ILE A 7 -30.83 1.93 -17.16
CA ILE A 7 -30.97 2.42 -15.76
C ILE A 7 -30.94 3.95 -15.63
N HIS A 8 -30.76 4.71 -16.69
CA HIS A 8 -30.69 6.19 -16.61
C HIS A 8 -31.91 6.96 -17.08
N LEU A 9 -33.14 6.43 -16.97
CA LEU A 9 -34.30 7.16 -17.49
C LEU A 9 -35.59 7.11 -16.65
N TYR A 10 -35.52 7.20 -15.32
CA TYR A 10 -36.73 7.35 -14.49
C TYR A 10 -36.54 8.29 -13.30
N PHE A 11 -36.11 9.53 -13.52
CA PHE A 11 -36.26 10.58 -12.51
C PHE A 11 -36.37 11.98 -13.11
N ARG A 12 -37.32 12.18 -14.00
CA ARG A 12 -37.82 13.51 -14.37
C ARG A 12 -39.30 13.39 -14.71
N LEU A 13 -40.13 13.81 -13.78
CA LEU A 13 -41.48 14.38 -13.96
C LEU A 13 -42.27 14.25 -12.67
N ILE A 14 -42.31 15.30 -11.89
CA ILE A 14 -43.48 15.85 -11.21
C ILE A 14 -43.02 17.18 -10.61
N LEU A 15 -43.31 18.25 -11.34
CA LEU A 15 -43.26 19.61 -10.86
C LEU A 15 -44.57 20.24 -11.28
N SER A 16 -45.44 20.57 -10.34
CA SER A 16 -46.32 21.74 -10.48
C SER A 16 -47.20 21.91 -9.24
N SER A 17 -47.13 23.10 -8.69
CA SER A 17 -48.17 23.86 -7.97
C SER A 17 -48.45 23.54 -6.50
N VAL A 18 -47.94 24.37 -5.60
CA VAL A 18 -48.80 25.28 -4.84
C VAL A 18 -48.00 26.46 -4.29
N LEU A 19 -48.34 27.67 -4.72
CA LEU A 19 -47.89 28.95 -4.26
C LEU A 19 -48.79 29.34 -3.03
N LEU A 20 -48.19 29.45 -1.84
CA LEU A 20 -48.83 30.14 -0.73
C LEU A 20 -47.83 31.06 -0.02
N ILE A 21 -48.05 32.35 -0.17
CA ILE A 21 -47.34 33.44 0.45
C ILE A 21 -47.77 33.49 1.94
N VAL A 22 -46.83 33.40 2.88
CA VAL A 22 -47.00 33.92 4.23
C VAL A 22 -45.75 34.72 4.59
N LEU A 23 -45.89 36.03 4.60
CA LEU A 23 -44.98 36.97 5.21
C LEU A 23 -45.12 36.87 6.73
N THR A 24 -44.07 36.59 7.47
CA THR A 24 -43.90 37.10 8.86
C THR A 24 -42.44 37.06 9.31
N ALA A 25 -41.97 38.28 9.63
CA ALA A 25 -41.09 38.66 10.74
C ALA A 25 -39.65 38.11 10.84
N CYS A 26 -38.72 39.06 10.71
CA CYS A 26 -37.33 39.01 11.12
C CYS A 26 -37.12 38.40 12.51
N ALA A 27 -36.44 37.28 12.55
CA ALA A 27 -35.57 36.92 13.67
C ALA A 27 -34.20 36.68 13.05
N ALA A 28 -33.21 37.47 13.43
CA ALA A 28 -31.82 37.23 13.07
C ALA A 28 -31.37 35.96 13.77
N GLY A 29 -31.60 34.82 13.10
CA GLY A 29 -30.94 33.57 13.37
C GLY A 29 -29.73 33.55 12.43
N SER A 30 -28.56 33.41 12.98
CA SER A 30 -27.37 33.03 12.21
C SER A 30 -27.73 31.75 11.48
N GLU A 31 -27.87 31.82 10.14
CA GLU A 31 -27.85 30.63 9.29
C GLU A 31 -26.55 29.91 9.62
N PRO A 32 -26.57 28.60 9.89
CA PRO A 32 -25.33 27.82 9.83
C PRO A 32 -24.78 28.03 8.43
N ALA A 33 -23.53 28.45 8.31
CA ALA A 33 -22.83 28.48 7.04
C ALA A 33 -23.08 27.14 6.37
N SER A 34 -23.68 27.13 5.19
CA SER A 34 -23.65 25.96 4.33
C SER A 34 -22.19 25.72 4.05
N THR A 35 -21.58 24.75 4.72
CA THR A 35 -20.31 24.19 4.27
C THR A 35 -20.67 23.52 2.96
N ASP A 36 -20.38 24.18 1.83
CA ASP A 36 -20.41 23.50 0.53
C ASP A 36 -19.49 22.30 0.70
N GLU A 37 -20.05 21.10 0.56
CA GLU A 37 -19.28 19.86 0.63
C GLU A 37 -18.21 19.92 -0.45
N LEU A 38 -16.95 19.77 -0.07
CA LEU A 38 -15.86 19.65 -1.03
C LEU A 38 -15.93 18.26 -1.64
N VAL A 39 -15.92 18.18 -2.97
CA VAL A 39 -16.10 16.93 -3.71
C VAL A 39 -15.02 16.85 -4.78
N THR A 40 -14.32 15.73 -4.85
CA THR A 40 -13.29 15.46 -5.84
C THR A 40 -13.88 15.26 -7.23
N SER A 41 -13.04 15.17 -8.23
CA SER A 41 -13.47 14.92 -9.63
C SER A 41 -14.12 13.54 -9.82
N SER A 42 -13.81 12.56 -8.97
CA SER A 42 -14.43 11.22 -8.94
C SER A 42 -15.83 11.23 -8.31
N GLY A 43 -16.15 12.28 -7.56
CA GLY A 43 -17.39 12.41 -6.79
C GLY A 43 -17.25 12.02 -5.31
N PHE A 44 -16.03 11.80 -4.82
CA PHE A 44 -15.78 11.53 -3.41
C PHE A 44 -15.96 12.81 -2.58
N VAL A 45 -16.75 12.73 -1.51
CA VAL A 45 -16.99 13.84 -0.56
C VAL A 45 -15.86 13.87 0.45
N CYS A 46 -15.12 14.97 0.46
CA CYS A 46 -13.94 15.10 1.31
C CYS A 46 -14.28 15.21 2.78
N PRO A 47 -13.81 14.28 3.64
CA PRO A 47 -13.96 14.40 5.09
C PRO A 47 -13.29 15.66 5.62
N GLN A 48 -13.88 16.28 6.64
CA GLN A 48 -13.23 17.38 7.33
C GLN A 48 -12.19 16.84 8.32
N PRO A 49 -11.04 17.51 8.48
CA PRO A 49 -10.00 17.06 9.41
C PRO A 49 -10.50 17.02 10.85
N SER A 50 -10.28 15.89 11.54
CA SER A 50 -10.70 15.70 12.93
C SER A 50 -9.63 14.90 13.73
N PRO A 51 -8.84 15.57 14.58
CA PRO A 51 -8.77 17.03 14.73
C PRO A 51 -8.08 17.70 13.54
N ARG A 52 -8.41 18.96 13.31
CA ARG A 52 -7.66 19.76 12.34
C ARG A 52 -6.30 20.16 12.95
N VAL A 53 -5.24 19.77 12.27
CA VAL A 53 -3.87 20.16 12.61
C VAL A 53 -3.51 21.36 11.71
N GLU A 54 -3.24 22.51 12.33
CA GLU A 54 -2.88 23.72 11.57
C GLU A 54 -1.40 23.75 11.26
N PHE A 55 -1.04 24.29 10.09
CA PHE A 55 0.31 24.52 9.62
C PHE A 55 0.34 25.75 8.70
N GLU A 56 1.54 26.27 8.41
CA GLU A 56 1.67 27.55 7.68
C GLU A 56 2.06 27.37 6.20
N SER A 57 2.56 26.19 5.82
CA SER A 57 2.95 25.91 4.43
C SER A 57 1.74 25.96 3.48
N ASP A 58 1.95 26.41 2.26
CA ASP A 58 0.98 26.31 1.16
C ASP A 58 1.20 25.08 0.27
N THR A 59 2.15 24.23 0.65
CA THR A 59 2.56 23.04 -0.13
C THR A 59 2.89 21.89 0.81
N VAL A 60 2.60 20.65 0.36
CA VAL A 60 3.13 19.41 0.91
C VAL A 60 3.65 18.54 -0.24
N ASN A 61 4.85 17.97 -0.07
CA ASN A 61 5.51 17.13 -1.07
C ASN A 61 5.60 15.70 -0.56
N ILE A 62 4.99 14.78 -1.27
CA ILE A 62 4.86 13.38 -0.89
C ILE A 62 5.61 12.51 -1.89
N PHE A 63 6.45 11.60 -1.40
CA PHE A 63 7.13 10.60 -2.20
C PHE A 63 6.67 9.22 -1.76
N THR A 64 5.97 8.52 -2.63
CA THR A 64 5.23 7.30 -2.29
C THR A 64 5.33 6.25 -3.40
N TRP A 65 4.88 5.04 -3.09
CA TRP A 65 4.73 3.98 -4.08
C TRP A 65 3.65 4.32 -5.11
N THR A 66 3.78 3.80 -6.33
CA THR A 66 2.72 3.81 -7.34
C THR A 66 1.53 2.95 -6.85
N GLU A 67 0.30 3.33 -7.17
CA GLU A 67 -0.93 2.60 -6.80
C GLU A 67 -0.99 2.24 -5.29
N TYR A 68 -0.80 3.23 -4.41
CA TYR A 68 -0.63 2.98 -2.98
C TYR A 68 -1.46 3.88 -2.05
N VAL A 69 -1.56 5.16 -2.36
CA VAL A 69 -2.46 6.11 -1.69
C VAL A 69 -3.51 6.56 -2.70
N PRO A 70 -4.81 6.43 -2.41
CA PRO A 70 -5.87 6.86 -3.31
C PRO A 70 -5.76 8.34 -3.70
N GLU A 71 -5.88 8.65 -4.99
CA GLU A 71 -5.80 10.00 -5.54
C GLU A 71 -6.81 10.96 -4.88
N ASP A 72 -8.00 10.48 -4.59
CA ASP A 72 -9.02 11.26 -3.89
C ASP A 72 -8.58 11.76 -2.51
N ILE A 73 -7.66 11.07 -1.85
CA ILE A 73 -7.13 11.50 -0.55
C ILE A 73 -6.18 12.70 -0.72
N PHE A 74 -5.32 12.67 -1.76
CA PHE A 74 -4.47 13.81 -2.10
C PHE A 74 -5.29 15.05 -2.46
N ASP A 75 -6.28 14.86 -3.34
CA ASP A 75 -7.20 15.93 -3.77
C ASP A 75 -7.94 16.52 -2.57
N CYS A 76 -8.51 15.67 -1.72
CA CYS A 76 -9.24 16.09 -0.53
C CYS A 76 -8.35 16.87 0.44
N PHE A 77 -7.13 16.40 0.72
CA PHE A 77 -6.21 17.13 1.59
C PHE A 77 -5.93 18.52 1.02
N GLY A 78 -5.61 18.61 -0.27
CA GLY A 78 -5.38 19.88 -0.95
C GLY A 78 -6.58 20.83 -0.85
N MET A 79 -7.80 20.33 -1.11
CA MET A 79 -9.02 21.14 -1.05
C MET A 79 -9.38 21.58 0.37
N VAL A 80 -9.29 20.66 1.35
CA VAL A 80 -9.70 20.93 2.73
C VAL A 80 -8.75 21.90 3.43
N TYR A 81 -7.45 21.77 3.18
CA TYR A 81 -6.45 22.65 3.77
C TYR A 81 -6.16 23.90 2.92
N GLY A 82 -6.54 23.88 1.63
CA GLY A 82 -6.27 24.98 0.69
C GLY A 82 -4.80 25.04 0.28
N VAL A 83 -4.14 23.88 0.14
CA VAL A 83 -2.72 23.75 -0.17
C VAL A 83 -2.48 22.96 -1.45
N THR A 84 -1.29 23.09 -2.03
CA THR A 84 -0.86 22.27 -3.15
C THR A 84 -0.26 20.97 -2.62
N VAL A 85 -0.75 19.82 -3.10
CA VAL A 85 -0.16 18.50 -2.85
C VAL A 85 0.63 18.10 -4.08
N ASN A 86 1.95 17.98 -3.95
CA ASN A 86 2.81 17.43 -5.00
C ASN A 86 3.13 15.98 -4.65
N VAL A 87 2.94 15.09 -5.61
CA VAL A 87 3.19 13.67 -5.43
C VAL A 87 4.19 13.21 -6.47
N ASP A 88 5.27 12.61 -6.01
CA ASP A 88 6.21 11.86 -6.83
C ASP A 88 6.16 10.38 -6.43
N TYR A 89 6.46 9.51 -7.38
CA TYR A 89 6.39 8.06 -7.17
C TYR A 89 7.77 7.42 -7.30
N PHE A 90 7.95 6.30 -6.58
CA PHE A 90 9.12 5.43 -6.70
C PHE A 90 8.66 3.97 -6.81
N SER A 91 9.53 3.13 -7.34
CA SER A 91 9.28 1.70 -7.56
C SER A 91 10.17 0.79 -6.71
N SER A 92 11.15 1.34 -5.98
CA SER A 92 12.00 0.58 -5.05
C SER A 92 12.44 1.42 -3.84
N ASN A 93 12.73 0.75 -2.72
CA ASN A 93 13.29 1.40 -1.53
C ASN A 93 14.67 2.02 -1.80
N GLU A 94 15.45 1.46 -2.73
CA GLU A 94 16.77 1.97 -3.14
C GLU A 94 16.61 3.31 -3.87
N GLU A 95 15.57 3.45 -4.71
CA GLU A 95 15.25 4.72 -5.36
C GLU A 95 14.88 5.78 -4.30
N LEU A 96 14.01 5.42 -3.35
CA LEU A 96 13.65 6.29 -2.23
C LEU A 96 14.91 6.73 -1.47
N TYR A 97 15.75 5.78 -1.06
CA TYR A 97 17.00 6.05 -0.34
C TYR A 97 17.91 6.99 -1.14
N SER A 98 18.10 6.71 -2.44
CA SER A 98 18.93 7.54 -3.32
C SER A 98 18.46 8.98 -3.39
N LYS A 99 17.15 9.23 -3.34
CA LYS A 99 16.57 10.57 -3.39
C LYS A 99 16.72 11.33 -2.08
N ILE A 100 16.38 10.71 -0.94
CA ILE A 100 16.39 11.44 0.34
C ILE A 100 17.79 11.57 0.95
N SER A 101 18.77 10.73 0.55
CA SER A 101 20.15 10.83 1.00
C SER A 101 20.95 11.99 0.35
N LEU A 102 20.38 12.67 -0.66
CA LEU A 102 21.06 13.78 -1.35
C LEU A 102 21.18 15.08 -0.51
N GLY A 103 20.52 15.15 0.66
CA GLY A 103 20.62 16.27 1.60
C GLY A 103 19.66 17.43 1.30
N GLU A 104 19.68 18.45 2.17
CA GLU A 104 18.70 19.55 2.24
C GLU A 104 18.52 20.34 0.93
N ASP A 105 19.60 20.56 0.18
CA ASP A 105 19.55 21.40 -1.04
C ASP A 105 18.79 20.73 -2.21
N VAL A 106 18.50 19.43 -2.10
CA VAL A 106 17.96 18.61 -3.21
C VAL A 106 16.72 17.83 -2.81
N ASN A 107 16.54 17.48 -1.54
CA ASN A 107 15.38 16.74 -1.06
C ASN A 107 14.19 17.68 -0.83
N PRO A 108 13.13 17.65 -1.67
CA PRO A 108 11.96 18.49 -1.50
C PRO A 108 10.86 17.84 -0.65
N TYR A 109 11.03 16.58 -0.23
CA TYR A 109 9.92 15.77 0.31
C TYR A 109 9.66 16.02 1.78
N ASP A 110 8.38 16.11 2.13
CA ASP A 110 7.88 16.24 3.49
C ASP A 110 7.45 14.90 4.07
N VAL A 111 6.97 14.01 3.19
CA VAL A 111 6.48 12.66 3.52
C VAL A 111 7.10 11.63 2.60
N VAL A 112 7.55 10.52 3.18
CA VAL A 112 8.03 9.33 2.45
C VAL A 112 7.37 8.06 3.01
N HIS A 113 7.27 7.01 2.17
CA HIS A 113 6.64 5.74 2.53
C HIS A 113 7.63 4.55 2.41
N PRO A 114 8.64 4.45 3.27
CA PRO A 114 9.59 3.34 3.25
C PRO A 114 8.99 2.04 3.80
N SER A 115 9.52 0.92 3.35
CA SER A 115 9.25 -0.40 3.95
C SER A 115 10.23 -0.73 5.09
N ASP A 116 9.94 -1.76 5.85
CA ASP A 116 10.56 -2.23 7.08
C ASP A 116 12.09 -2.12 7.16
N TYR A 117 12.82 -2.85 6.28
CA TYR A 117 14.29 -2.82 6.30
C TYR A 117 14.84 -1.43 5.98
N MET A 118 14.20 -0.74 5.03
CA MET A 118 14.61 0.60 4.64
C MET A 118 14.35 1.62 5.75
N ILE A 119 13.26 1.47 6.51
CA ILE A 119 13.03 2.30 7.72
C ILE A 119 14.23 2.19 8.65
N SER A 120 14.72 0.97 8.88
CA SER A 120 15.88 0.71 9.75
C SER A 120 17.17 1.33 9.21
N VAL A 121 17.40 1.24 7.89
CA VAL A 121 18.53 1.90 7.20
C VAL A 121 18.46 3.40 7.39
N LEU A 122 17.29 4.02 7.11
CA LEU A 122 17.10 5.46 7.18
C LEU A 122 17.27 6.00 8.60
N ILE A 123 16.81 5.26 9.63
CA ILE A 123 17.02 5.61 11.04
C ILE A 123 18.50 5.54 11.39
N ARG A 124 19.20 4.47 11.00
CA ARG A 124 20.64 4.29 11.27
C ARG A 124 21.48 5.43 10.66
N GLU A 125 21.08 5.92 9.51
CA GLU A 125 21.77 6.99 8.79
C GLU A 125 21.27 8.39 9.13
N GLU A 126 20.41 8.50 10.16
CA GLU A 126 19.87 9.77 10.67
C GLU A 126 19.13 10.58 9.59
N LEU A 127 18.45 9.88 8.66
CA LEU A 127 17.71 10.50 7.55
C LEU A 127 16.22 10.73 7.85
N LEU A 128 15.72 10.25 9.00
CA LEU A 128 14.33 10.43 9.43
C LEU A 128 14.22 11.22 10.73
N MET A 129 13.24 12.11 10.79
CA MET A 129 12.87 12.81 12.02
C MET A 129 12.22 11.85 13.02
N SER A 130 12.59 11.99 14.29
CA SER A 130 11.81 11.39 15.38
C SER A 130 10.46 12.09 15.50
N LEU A 131 9.37 11.31 15.53
CA LEU A 131 8.02 11.82 15.55
C LEU A 131 7.61 12.26 16.96
N ASP A 132 6.94 13.43 17.05
CA ASP A 132 6.30 13.89 18.27
C ASP A 132 4.90 13.27 18.42
N PRO A 133 4.69 12.35 19.39
CA PRO A 133 3.37 11.71 19.60
C PRO A 133 2.25 12.70 19.90
N ALA A 134 2.57 13.88 20.48
CA ALA A 134 1.57 14.89 20.79
C ALA A 134 0.96 15.53 19.52
N LYS A 135 1.67 15.47 18.39
CA LYS A 135 1.20 15.94 17.09
C LYS A 135 0.42 14.88 16.31
N LEU A 136 0.28 13.64 16.83
CA LEU A 136 -0.32 12.49 16.15
C LEU A 136 -1.52 11.90 16.91
N PRO A 137 -2.55 12.70 17.22
CA PRO A 137 -3.73 12.20 17.95
C PRO A 137 -4.42 11.03 17.23
N ASN A 138 -4.47 11.02 15.90
CA ASN A 138 -5.11 9.96 15.13
C ASN A 138 -4.26 8.65 15.02
N LYS A 139 -3.03 8.63 15.53
CA LYS A 139 -2.27 7.38 15.74
C LYS A 139 -3.02 6.41 16.67
N ALA A 140 -3.91 6.91 17.54
CA ALA A 140 -4.80 6.09 18.37
C ALA A 140 -5.82 5.24 17.57
N ASN A 141 -6.04 5.55 16.30
CA ASN A 141 -6.90 4.78 15.41
C ASN A 141 -6.25 3.48 14.92
N LEU A 142 -4.93 3.34 15.09
CA LEU A 142 -4.21 2.13 14.72
C LEU A 142 -4.47 0.99 15.72
N ASP A 143 -4.46 -0.24 15.26
CA ASP A 143 -4.56 -1.44 16.10
C ASP A 143 -3.24 -1.71 16.80
N ALA A 144 -3.25 -1.71 18.12
CA ALA A 144 -2.04 -1.87 18.94
C ALA A 144 -1.38 -3.25 18.76
N GLY A 145 -2.15 -4.29 18.43
CA GLY A 145 -1.60 -5.62 18.18
C GLY A 145 -0.82 -5.68 16.86
N LEU A 146 -1.39 -5.10 15.80
CA LEU A 146 -0.74 -5.08 14.49
C LEU A 146 0.51 -4.20 14.48
N ILE A 147 0.46 -3.02 15.11
CA ILE A 147 1.61 -2.11 15.12
C ILE A 147 2.73 -2.52 16.07
N ALA A 148 2.52 -3.54 16.91
CA ALA A 148 3.58 -4.02 17.82
C ALA A 148 4.80 -4.61 17.07
N ALA A 149 4.60 -5.11 15.85
CA ALA A 149 5.67 -5.63 15.01
C ALA A 149 6.70 -4.57 14.60
N TYR A 150 6.31 -3.29 14.56
CA TYR A 150 7.25 -2.21 14.22
C TYR A 150 8.30 -1.91 15.30
N GLY A 151 8.14 -2.44 16.52
CA GLY A 151 9.12 -2.25 17.59
C GLY A 151 9.48 -0.77 17.83
N ASP A 152 10.78 -0.47 17.98
CA ASP A 152 11.27 0.89 18.24
C ASP A 152 11.18 1.82 17.02
N THR A 153 11.03 1.29 15.81
CA THR A 153 10.89 2.11 14.59
C THR A 153 9.63 2.96 14.62
N ILE A 154 8.63 2.57 15.44
CA ILE A 154 7.37 3.32 15.67
C ILE A 154 7.56 4.76 16.15
N ASN A 155 8.78 5.10 16.64
CA ASN A 155 9.14 6.46 17.04
C ASN A 155 9.49 7.36 15.84
N TYR A 156 9.72 6.79 14.66
CA TYR A 156 10.11 7.49 13.44
C TYR A 156 9.06 7.40 12.34
N ILE A 157 8.12 6.45 12.46
CA ILE A 157 7.11 6.20 11.44
C ILE A 157 5.69 6.16 12.02
N VAL A 158 4.75 6.38 11.13
CA VAL A 158 3.33 6.06 11.33
C VAL A 158 3.00 4.85 10.45
N PRO A 159 2.64 3.69 11.04
CA PRO A 159 2.23 2.51 10.27
C PRO A 159 1.09 2.84 9.30
N TYR A 160 1.22 2.37 8.06
CA TYR A 160 0.21 2.64 7.02
C TYR A 160 -0.40 1.38 6.45
N GLN A 161 0.39 0.52 5.83
CA GLN A 161 -0.03 -0.77 5.29
C GLN A 161 0.99 -1.86 5.67
N MET A 162 0.54 -3.09 5.62
CA MET A 162 1.36 -4.28 5.85
C MET A 162 0.78 -5.44 5.06
N GLY A 163 1.52 -6.51 4.91
CA GLY A 163 0.98 -7.66 4.19
C GLY A 163 2.01 -8.75 3.94
N THR A 164 1.71 -9.56 2.93
CA THR A 164 2.52 -10.69 2.52
C THR A 164 2.81 -10.63 1.03
N GLN A 165 4.00 -11.08 0.64
CA GLN A 165 4.27 -11.51 -0.72
C GLN A 165 4.21 -13.04 -0.74
N ALA A 166 3.45 -13.57 -1.71
CA ALA A 166 3.31 -15.00 -1.90
C ALA A 166 2.92 -15.31 -3.35
N ILE A 167 2.41 -16.51 -3.60
CA ILE A 167 2.13 -17.01 -4.93
C ILE A 167 0.66 -16.77 -5.28
N ILE A 168 0.39 -16.22 -6.46
CA ILE A 168 -0.92 -16.23 -7.09
C ILE A 168 -0.88 -17.10 -8.34
N TYR A 169 -1.97 -17.83 -8.63
CA TYR A 169 -2.01 -18.67 -9.82
C TYR A 169 -3.43 -18.77 -10.39
N ASN A 170 -3.52 -19.02 -11.71
CA ASN A 170 -4.78 -19.27 -12.41
C ASN A 170 -5.16 -20.75 -12.33
N THR A 171 -6.26 -21.07 -11.69
CA THR A 171 -6.75 -22.43 -11.44
C THR A 171 -7.17 -23.21 -12.71
N GLU A 172 -7.46 -22.50 -13.82
CA GLU A 172 -7.83 -23.15 -15.08
C GLU A 172 -6.61 -23.56 -15.92
N THR A 173 -5.49 -22.83 -15.79
CA THR A 173 -4.30 -23.05 -16.62
C THR A 173 -3.18 -23.76 -15.88
N VAL A 174 -3.12 -23.64 -14.54
CA VAL A 174 -2.17 -24.33 -13.68
C VAL A 174 -2.85 -25.58 -13.13
N GLN A 175 -2.43 -26.76 -13.61
CA GLN A 175 -3.11 -28.03 -13.31
C GLN A 175 -2.84 -28.53 -11.89
N THR A 176 -1.66 -28.25 -11.35
CA THR A 176 -1.26 -28.61 -10.00
C THR A 176 -1.07 -27.31 -9.20
N PRO A 177 -1.93 -27.03 -8.21
CA PRO A 177 -1.78 -25.87 -7.36
C PRO A 177 -0.37 -25.82 -6.73
N PRO A 178 0.35 -24.70 -6.83
CA PRO A 178 1.62 -24.58 -6.13
C PRO A 178 1.40 -24.60 -4.62
N THR A 179 2.33 -25.18 -3.86
CA THR A 179 2.31 -25.25 -2.39
C THR A 179 3.60 -24.74 -1.77
N SER A 180 4.62 -24.57 -2.59
CA SER A 180 5.98 -24.21 -2.19
C SER A 180 6.53 -23.17 -3.15
N TRP A 181 7.44 -22.31 -2.67
CA TRP A 181 8.22 -21.45 -3.56
C TRP A 181 8.93 -22.25 -4.63
N ALA A 182 9.43 -23.45 -4.30
CA ALA A 182 10.16 -24.30 -5.23
C ALA A 182 9.32 -24.73 -6.46
N ASP A 183 7.99 -24.73 -6.37
CA ASP A 183 7.13 -25.10 -7.49
C ASP A 183 7.26 -24.13 -8.67
N LEU A 184 7.65 -22.85 -8.41
CA LEU A 184 7.85 -21.84 -9.43
C LEU A 184 9.03 -22.15 -10.39
N TRP A 185 9.93 -23.04 -9.98
CA TRP A 185 11.06 -23.50 -10.80
C TRP A 185 10.69 -24.61 -11.81
N SER A 186 9.42 -25.03 -11.83
CA SER A 186 8.99 -26.02 -12.82
C SER A 186 9.17 -25.50 -14.25
N PRO A 187 9.78 -26.26 -15.15
CA PRO A 187 9.97 -25.83 -16.53
C PRO A 187 8.66 -25.70 -17.33
N GLU A 188 7.54 -26.17 -16.79
CA GLU A 188 6.20 -25.93 -17.37
C GLU A 188 5.77 -24.46 -17.31
N TYR A 189 6.41 -23.66 -16.46
CA TYR A 189 6.11 -22.23 -16.29
C TYR A 189 7.01 -21.30 -17.09
N GLU A 190 7.77 -21.82 -18.08
CA GLU A 190 8.62 -21.00 -18.94
C GLU A 190 7.82 -19.83 -19.56
N GLY A 191 8.25 -18.59 -19.25
CA GLY A 191 7.63 -17.35 -19.72
C GLY A 191 6.20 -17.10 -19.21
N ARG A 192 5.80 -17.71 -18.06
CA ARG A 192 4.42 -17.66 -17.54
C ARG A 192 4.28 -16.99 -16.17
N ILE A 193 5.36 -16.41 -15.63
CA ILE A 193 5.37 -15.81 -14.29
C ILE A 193 5.56 -14.30 -14.38
N VAL A 194 4.76 -13.53 -13.66
CA VAL A 194 5.08 -12.16 -13.24
C VAL A 194 5.72 -12.20 -11.86
N ALA A 195 6.77 -11.43 -11.64
CA ALA A 195 7.37 -11.28 -10.33
C ALA A 195 7.51 -9.81 -9.98
N VAL A 196 7.36 -9.49 -8.68
CA VAL A 196 7.68 -8.15 -8.20
C VAL A 196 9.16 -7.83 -8.48
N ASP A 197 9.45 -6.59 -8.84
CA ASP A 197 10.81 -6.10 -9.07
C ASP A 197 11.45 -5.69 -7.73
N ASP A 198 11.66 -6.69 -6.87
CA ASP A 198 12.17 -6.53 -5.51
C ASP A 198 13.23 -7.61 -5.21
N ASN A 199 14.48 -7.17 -5.03
CA ASN A 199 15.63 -8.05 -4.79
C ASN A 199 15.46 -8.87 -3.52
N ARG A 200 14.91 -8.27 -2.43
CA ARG A 200 14.77 -8.93 -1.14
C ARG A 200 13.72 -10.04 -1.19
N VAL A 201 12.64 -9.82 -1.94
CA VAL A 201 11.58 -10.82 -2.13
C VAL A 201 12.06 -11.98 -2.99
N ILE A 202 12.67 -11.69 -4.14
CA ILE A 202 13.03 -12.72 -5.11
C ILE A 202 14.23 -13.55 -4.66
N ILE A 203 15.26 -12.90 -4.08
CA ILE A 203 16.40 -13.61 -3.49
C ILE A 203 15.95 -14.37 -2.24
N GLY A 204 15.08 -13.76 -1.42
CA GLY A 204 14.49 -14.41 -0.24
C GLY A 204 13.72 -15.68 -0.58
N ALA A 205 12.88 -15.67 -1.62
CA ALA A 205 12.19 -16.87 -2.11
C ALA A 205 13.17 -17.98 -2.52
N ALA A 206 14.26 -17.64 -3.20
CA ALA A 206 15.30 -18.61 -3.57
C ALA A 206 16.01 -19.18 -2.33
N LEU A 207 16.39 -18.34 -1.37
CA LEU A 207 16.98 -18.77 -0.11
C LEU A 207 16.08 -19.74 0.66
N LEU A 208 14.78 -19.42 0.76
CA LEU A 208 13.80 -20.30 1.41
C LEU A 208 13.72 -21.67 0.74
N THR A 209 13.77 -21.75 -0.60
CA THR A 209 13.77 -23.04 -1.30
C THR A 209 15.01 -23.88 -1.02
N LEU A 210 16.10 -23.26 -0.61
CA LEU A 210 17.35 -23.90 -0.21
C LEU A 210 17.40 -24.24 1.28
N GLY A 211 16.39 -23.79 2.05
CA GLY A 211 16.31 -23.98 3.50
C GLY A 211 17.12 -22.97 4.31
N TYR A 212 17.47 -21.84 3.70
CA TYR A 212 18.16 -20.73 4.33
C TYR A 212 17.18 -19.66 4.82
N ASP A 213 17.64 -18.75 5.69
CA ASP A 213 16.88 -17.57 6.12
C ASP A 213 16.78 -16.54 4.99
N VAL A 214 15.65 -15.81 4.88
CA VAL A 214 15.47 -14.72 3.90
C VAL A 214 16.47 -13.58 4.06
N ASN A 215 17.08 -13.49 5.25
CA ASN A 215 18.06 -12.49 5.63
C ASN A 215 19.48 -13.06 5.69
N ASP A 216 19.73 -14.21 5.05
CA ASP A 216 21.03 -14.85 5.06
C ASP A 216 22.09 -13.94 4.40
N THR A 217 23.25 -13.85 5.05
CA THR A 217 24.37 -13.00 4.60
C THR A 217 25.63 -13.80 4.29
N ASP A 218 25.56 -15.14 4.36
CA ASP A 218 26.70 -16.00 4.01
C ASP A 218 26.92 -15.95 2.50
N PRO A 219 28.12 -15.55 2.03
CA PRO A 219 28.40 -15.44 0.59
C PRO A 219 28.26 -16.77 -0.17
N GLU A 220 28.48 -17.93 0.49
CA GLU A 220 28.31 -19.24 -0.14
C GLU A 220 26.84 -19.55 -0.36
N HIS A 221 25.96 -19.25 0.61
CA HIS A 221 24.51 -19.41 0.50
C HIS A 221 23.91 -18.43 -0.53
N LEU A 222 24.40 -17.21 -0.56
CA LEU A 222 23.99 -16.22 -1.55
C LEU A 222 24.40 -16.61 -2.97
N GLU A 223 25.56 -17.23 -3.15
CA GLU A 223 25.96 -17.78 -4.45
C GLU A 223 25.06 -18.96 -4.87
N GLU A 224 24.66 -19.83 -3.93
CA GLU A 224 23.71 -20.91 -4.22
C GLU A 224 22.34 -20.32 -4.62
N ALA A 225 21.86 -19.28 -3.91
CA ALA A 225 20.62 -18.58 -4.25
C ALA A 225 20.72 -17.91 -5.63
N ARG A 226 21.85 -17.29 -5.98
CA ARG A 226 22.10 -16.72 -7.30
C ARG A 226 22.00 -17.78 -8.40
N GLN A 227 22.64 -18.93 -8.22
CA GLN A 227 22.56 -20.03 -9.19
C GLN A 227 21.11 -20.52 -9.32
N LYS A 228 20.41 -20.65 -8.22
CA LYS A 228 19.01 -21.04 -8.19
C LYS A 228 18.11 -20.05 -8.94
N LEU A 229 18.38 -18.75 -8.80
CA LEU A 229 17.64 -17.71 -9.51
C LEU A 229 17.90 -17.74 -11.03
N LEU A 230 19.12 -18.00 -11.46
CA LEU A 230 19.39 -18.17 -12.89
C LEU A 230 18.56 -19.30 -13.53
N GLU A 231 18.20 -20.34 -12.73
CA GLU A 231 17.28 -21.39 -13.18
C GLU A 231 15.82 -20.91 -13.24
N LEU A 232 15.43 -19.90 -12.43
CA LEU A 232 14.09 -19.32 -12.43
C LEU A 232 13.86 -18.32 -13.57
N MET A 233 14.91 -17.60 -13.99
CA MET A 233 14.80 -16.52 -14.97
C MET A 233 14.04 -16.88 -16.25
N PRO A 234 14.20 -18.07 -16.85
CA PRO A 234 13.41 -18.46 -18.01
C PRO A 234 11.89 -18.51 -17.77
N ASN A 235 11.47 -18.72 -16.53
CA ASN A 235 10.04 -18.76 -16.15
C ASN A 235 9.44 -17.37 -15.98
N ILE A 236 10.27 -16.37 -15.62
CA ILE A 236 9.83 -14.98 -15.45
C ILE A 236 9.63 -14.33 -16.82
N ARG A 237 8.41 -13.88 -17.09
CA ARG A 237 8.07 -13.10 -18.28
C ARG A 237 8.33 -11.61 -18.09
N VAL A 238 8.00 -11.11 -16.89
CA VAL A 238 8.11 -9.69 -16.57
C VAL A 238 8.32 -9.50 -15.06
N PHE A 239 9.14 -8.51 -14.73
CA PHE A 239 9.22 -7.94 -13.40
C PHE A 239 8.35 -6.68 -13.37
N ASP A 240 7.43 -6.61 -12.44
CA ASP A 240 6.49 -5.50 -12.28
C ASP A 240 6.12 -5.33 -10.80
N SER A 241 6.56 -4.24 -10.20
CA SER A 241 6.21 -3.87 -8.83
C SER A 241 5.04 -2.89 -8.76
N ASP A 242 4.74 -2.19 -9.86
CA ASP A 242 3.71 -1.15 -9.87
C ASP A 242 2.30 -1.74 -9.98
N SER A 243 2.10 -2.68 -10.91
CA SER A 243 0.79 -3.31 -11.13
C SER A 243 0.92 -4.77 -11.61
N PRO A 244 1.44 -5.69 -10.77
CA PRO A 244 1.64 -7.09 -11.16
C PRO A 244 0.32 -7.82 -11.50
N LYS A 245 -0.83 -7.32 -11.09
CA LYS A 245 -2.15 -7.82 -11.50
C LYS A 245 -2.41 -7.66 -13.00
N THR A 246 -1.85 -6.63 -13.64
CA THR A 246 -2.14 -6.30 -15.04
C THR A 246 -1.84 -7.45 -16.00
N PRO A 247 -0.63 -8.05 -16.05
CA PRO A 247 -0.36 -9.19 -16.93
C PRO A 247 -1.14 -10.47 -16.52
N LEU A 248 -1.53 -10.64 -15.25
CA LEU A 248 -2.35 -11.75 -14.79
C LEU A 248 -3.78 -11.65 -15.36
N VAL A 249 -4.45 -10.52 -15.17
CA VAL A 249 -5.81 -10.28 -15.67
C VAL A 249 -5.86 -10.27 -17.20
N ALA A 250 -4.82 -9.77 -17.86
CA ALA A 250 -4.69 -9.79 -19.31
C ALA A 250 -4.52 -11.22 -19.88
N GLY A 251 -4.13 -12.19 -19.05
CA GLY A 251 -3.83 -13.55 -19.45
C GLY A 251 -2.47 -13.70 -20.16
N ASP A 252 -1.57 -12.75 -19.94
CA ASP A 252 -0.19 -12.81 -20.48
C ASP A 252 0.69 -13.74 -19.67
N VAL A 253 0.34 -13.97 -18.40
CA VAL A 253 0.97 -14.89 -17.46
C VAL A 253 -0.09 -15.66 -16.66
N ASP A 254 0.31 -16.76 -16.05
CA ASP A 254 -0.61 -17.64 -15.31
C ASP A 254 -0.31 -17.72 -13.82
N LEU A 255 0.88 -17.28 -13.40
CA LEU A 255 1.32 -17.26 -12.01
C LEU A 255 2.02 -15.93 -11.71
N GLY A 256 2.11 -15.62 -10.41
CA GLY A 256 2.87 -14.47 -9.96
C GLY A 256 3.46 -14.65 -8.57
N ILE A 257 4.55 -13.93 -8.32
CA ILE A 257 5.04 -13.56 -7.00
C ILE A 257 4.58 -12.12 -6.79
N VAL A 258 3.58 -11.91 -5.95
CA VAL A 258 2.88 -10.62 -5.86
C VAL A 258 2.56 -10.25 -4.41
N TRP A 259 2.31 -8.97 -4.19
CA TRP A 259 1.76 -8.49 -2.93
C TRP A 259 0.30 -8.90 -2.75
N ASN A 260 -0.09 -9.13 -1.51
CA ASN A 260 -1.44 -9.56 -1.17
C ASN A 260 -2.54 -8.59 -1.66
N GLY A 261 -2.34 -7.28 -1.61
CA GLY A 261 -3.30 -6.29 -2.14
C GLY A 261 -3.57 -6.50 -3.63
N GLU A 262 -2.50 -6.65 -4.43
CA GLU A 262 -2.59 -6.92 -5.86
C GLU A 262 -3.22 -8.30 -6.15
N ALA A 263 -2.93 -9.29 -5.32
CA ALA A 263 -3.58 -10.61 -5.42
C ALA A 263 -5.09 -10.53 -5.16
N PHE A 264 -5.52 -9.74 -4.17
CA PHE A 264 -6.94 -9.54 -3.88
C PHE A 264 -7.66 -8.82 -5.03
N LEU A 265 -7.05 -7.79 -5.60
CA LEU A 265 -7.58 -7.08 -6.77
C LEU A 265 -7.66 -8.02 -7.98
N THR A 266 -6.61 -8.82 -8.24
CA THR A 266 -6.61 -9.83 -9.30
C THR A 266 -7.77 -10.81 -9.13
N GLN A 267 -7.96 -11.38 -7.94
CA GLN A 267 -9.05 -12.33 -7.67
C GLN A 267 -10.43 -11.67 -7.77
N THR A 268 -10.54 -10.39 -7.43
CA THR A 268 -11.80 -9.65 -7.54
C THR A 268 -12.17 -9.41 -9.01
N GLU A 269 -11.20 -9.11 -9.86
CA GLU A 269 -11.39 -8.92 -11.30
C GLU A 269 -11.59 -10.25 -12.04
N ASP A 270 -10.84 -11.27 -11.64
CA ASP A 270 -10.89 -12.61 -12.23
C ASP A 270 -10.88 -13.69 -11.13
N PRO A 271 -12.04 -14.25 -10.76
CA PRO A 271 -12.17 -15.27 -9.71
C PRO A 271 -11.48 -16.61 -10.00
N ARG A 272 -10.86 -16.77 -11.17
CA ARG A 272 -10.05 -17.95 -11.49
C ARG A 272 -8.70 -17.95 -10.78
N PHE A 273 -8.29 -16.82 -10.22
CA PHE A 273 -7.03 -16.73 -9.49
C PHE A 273 -7.18 -17.06 -8.02
N GLU A 274 -6.23 -17.82 -7.51
CA GLU A 274 -6.11 -18.16 -6.08
C GLU A 274 -4.73 -17.73 -5.55
N TYR A 275 -4.70 -17.29 -4.30
CA TYR A 275 -3.49 -16.91 -3.58
C TYR A 275 -3.07 -18.00 -2.63
N VAL A 276 -1.79 -18.35 -2.62
CA VAL A 276 -1.24 -19.46 -1.84
C VAL A 276 -0.12 -18.96 -0.94
N PHE A 277 -0.22 -19.27 0.34
CA PHE A 277 0.87 -19.14 1.28
C PHE A 277 1.79 -20.35 1.14
N PRO A 278 3.06 -20.20 0.72
CA PRO A 278 4.00 -21.32 0.55
C PRO A 278 4.26 -22.05 1.87
N GLU A 279 4.58 -23.34 1.79
CA GLU A 279 4.87 -24.16 2.98
C GLU A 279 6.08 -23.62 3.78
N GLU A 280 7.03 -23.01 3.10
CA GLU A 280 8.21 -22.38 3.71
C GLU A 280 7.86 -21.07 4.44
N GLY A 281 6.67 -20.52 4.21
CA GLY A 281 6.21 -19.21 4.69
C GLY A 281 6.29 -18.13 3.60
N SER A 282 5.38 -17.16 3.70
CA SER A 282 5.37 -15.95 2.87
C SER A 282 6.43 -14.95 3.35
N ILE A 283 6.79 -13.99 2.51
CA ILE A 283 7.59 -12.85 2.93
C ILE A 283 6.64 -11.77 3.43
N ILE A 284 6.94 -11.19 4.58
CA ILE A 284 6.09 -10.18 5.23
C ILE A 284 6.73 -8.82 5.01
N PHE A 285 5.91 -7.81 4.76
CA PHE A 285 6.34 -6.41 4.71
C PHE A 285 5.53 -5.54 5.68
N TYR A 286 6.17 -4.49 6.16
CA TYR A 286 5.60 -3.46 7.01
C TYR A 286 5.99 -2.09 6.48
N ASP A 287 5.00 -1.32 6.04
CA ASP A 287 5.24 0.01 5.50
C ASP A 287 4.77 1.09 6.46
N GLY A 288 5.48 2.20 6.44
CA GLY A 288 5.15 3.35 7.27
C GLY A 288 5.30 4.67 6.54
N MET A 289 4.61 5.68 7.04
CA MET A 289 4.82 7.06 6.65
C MET A 289 5.89 7.67 7.55
N ALA A 290 6.86 8.34 6.97
CA ALA A 290 7.95 9.00 7.70
C ALA A 290 8.17 10.44 7.23
N ILE A 291 8.83 11.24 8.07
CA ILE A 291 9.25 12.60 7.75
C ILE A 291 10.77 12.57 7.57
N PRO A 292 11.31 12.90 6.38
CA PRO A 292 12.76 13.08 6.22
C PRO A 292 13.32 14.13 7.20
N GLU A 293 14.54 13.92 7.70
CA GLU A 293 15.19 14.89 8.60
C GLU A 293 15.31 16.29 7.97
N THR A 294 15.42 16.35 6.65
CA THR A 294 15.53 17.57 5.86
C THR A 294 14.20 18.08 5.28
N ALA A 295 13.06 17.56 5.78
CA ALA A 295 11.74 17.95 5.27
C ALA A 295 11.52 19.47 5.40
N PRO A 296 11.16 20.17 4.31
CA PRO A 296 10.93 21.62 4.36
C PRO A 296 9.66 22.00 5.14
N HIS A 297 8.65 21.12 5.20
CA HIS A 297 7.35 21.40 5.81
C HIS A 297 6.89 20.27 6.77
N PRO A 298 7.64 19.99 7.85
CA PRO A 298 7.32 18.86 8.73
C PRO A 298 5.94 18.99 9.41
N ASP A 299 5.46 20.24 9.65
CA ASP A 299 4.14 20.45 10.23
C ASP A 299 3.00 20.08 9.24
N ALA A 300 3.20 20.27 7.95
CA ALA A 300 2.29 19.79 6.91
C ALA A 300 2.26 18.26 6.86
N ALA A 301 3.40 17.59 7.04
CA ALA A 301 3.47 16.13 7.14
C ALA A 301 2.66 15.59 8.32
N TYR A 302 2.72 16.23 9.51
CA TYR A 302 1.88 15.84 10.63
C TYR A 302 0.38 16.02 10.36
N ALA A 303 0.00 17.08 9.65
CA ALA A 303 -1.40 17.29 9.25
C ALA A 303 -1.84 16.21 8.26
N TRP A 304 -1.00 15.86 7.28
CA TRP A 304 -1.22 14.76 6.34
C TRP A 304 -1.42 13.43 7.06
N PHE A 305 -0.53 13.05 8.00
CA PHE A 305 -0.64 11.81 8.74
C PHE A 305 -1.96 11.72 9.52
N ASN A 306 -2.34 12.79 10.22
CA ASN A 306 -3.61 12.79 10.95
C ASN A 306 -4.81 12.71 10.02
N TYR A 307 -4.78 13.38 8.86
CA TYR A 307 -5.86 13.32 7.89
C TYR A 307 -6.02 11.92 7.32
N LEU A 308 -4.92 11.31 6.87
CA LEU A 308 -4.92 9.95 6.31
C LEU A 308 -5.34 8.90 7.34
N LEU A 309 -5.04 9.10 8.62
CA LEU A 309 -5.42 8.16 9.69
C LEU A 309 -6.87 8.30 10.18
N GLN A 310 -7.68 9.23 9.67
CA GLN A 310 -9.11 9.26 9.98
C GLN A 310 -9.83 8.06 9.37
N GLY A 311 -10.80 7.50 10.07
CA GLY A 311 -11.52 6.33 9.59
C GLY A 311 -12.30 6.58 8.29
N ASP A 312 -12.92 7.76 8.18
CA ASP A 312 -13.69 8.22 7.02
C ASP A 312 -12.82 8.66 5.83
N THR A 313 -11.53 8.88 6.03
CA THR A 313 -10.55 9.10 4.97
C THR A 313 -9.87 7.79 4.58
N ASN A 314 -9.35 7.08 5.58
CA ASN A 314 -8.48 5.91 5.35
C ASN A 314 -9.22 4.70 4.76
N TRP A 315 -10.56 4.60 4.94
CA TRP A 315 -11.32 3.48 4.38
C TRP A 315 -11.19 3.35 2.85
N LEU A 316 -10.90 4.46 2.13
CA LEU A 316 -10.61 4.42 0.69
C LEU A 316 -9.41 3.53 0.36
N THR A 317 -8.41 3.50 1.25
CA THR A 317 -7.26 2.61 1.11
C THR A 317 -7.69 1.14 1.08
N LEU A 318 -8.75 0.76 1.84
CA LEU A 318 -9.30 -0.61 1.81
C LEU A 318 -10.04 -0.92 0.50
N VAL A 319 -10.50 0.11 -0.21
CA VAL A 319 -11.24 -0.04 -1.47
C VAL A 319 -10.29 -0.13 -2.65
N ASP A 320 -9.37 0.83 -2.73
CA ASP A 320 -8.51 0.99 -3.91
C ASP A 320 -7.25 0.12 -3.82
N TYR A 321 -6.69 0.00 -2.61
CA TYR A 321 -5.44 -0.73 -2.33
C TYR A 321 -5.61 -1.63 -1.10
N PRO A 322 -6.27 -2.78 -1.23
CA PRO A 322 -6.74 -3.63 -0.13
C PRO A 322 -5.64 -4.49 0.50
N TYR A 323 -4.56 -3.85 0.94
CA TYR A 323 -3.55 -4.50 1.78
C TYR A 323 -4.06 -4.73 3.20
N THR A 324 -3.32 -5.43 4.04
CA THR A 324 -3.64 -5.52 5.46
C THR A 324 -3.46 -4.15 6.11
N ASN A 325 -4.56 -3.53 6.53
CA ASN A 325 -4.57 -2.17 7.04
C ASN A 325 -4.63 -2.15 8.56
N PRO A 326 -3.65 -1.53 9.25
CA PRO A 326 -3.64 -1.47 10.70
C PRO A 326 -4.63 -0.45 11.30
N ASN A 327 -5.37 0.32 10.48
CA ASN A 327 -6.30 1.34 10.94
C ASN A 327 -7.67 0.74 11.29
N LYS A 328 -7.91 0.47 12.57
CA LYS A 328 -9.19 -0.05 13.05
C LYS A 328 -10.36 0.91 12.85
N ALA A 329 -10.12 2.23 12.84
CA ALA A 329 -11.18 3.21 12.61
C ALA A 329 -11.67 3.18 11.16
N ALA A 330 -10.79 2.87 10.19
CA ALA A 330 -11.17 2.63 8.80
C ALA A 330 -12.04 1.40 8.65
N LEU A 331 -11.71 0.29 9.34
CA LEU A 331 -12.51 -0.93 9.37
C LEU A 331 -13.88 -0.69 10.02
N GLU A 332 -13.93 0.06 11.12
CA GLU A 332 -15.21 0.43 11.79
C GLU A 332 -16.07 1.30 10.87
N TYR A 333 -15.46 2.28 10.18
CA TYR A 333 -16.16 3.11 9.21
C TYR A 333 -16.70 2.29 8.03
N ALA A 334 -15.89 1.44 7.43
CA ALA A 334 -16.30 0.55 6.33
C ALA A 334 -17.46 -0.37 6.76
N LYS A 335 -17.38 -0.97 7.95
CA LYS A 335 -18.44 -1.82 8.50
C LYS A 335 -19.76 -1.09 8.64
N ALA A 336 -19.73 0.18 9.04
CA ALA A 336 -20.94 0.97 9.26
C ALA A 336 -21.53 1.54 7.97
N ASN A 337 -20.69 1.90 6.98
CA ASN A 337 -21.08 2.67 5.81
C ASN A 337 -20.96 1.91 4.49
N GLN A 338 -20.08 0.89 4.43
CA GLN A 338 -19.78 0.08 3.25
C GLN A 338 -19.69 -1.42 3.62
N PRO A 339 -20.77 -2.02 4.19
CA PRO A 339 -20.72 -3.36 4.79
C PRO A 339 -20.33 -4.46 3.80
N GLU A 340 -20.66 -4.34 2.52
CA GLU A 340 -20.30 -5.32 1.50
C GLU A 340 -18.78 -5.32 1.25
N ILE A 341 -18.15 -4.16 1.20
CA ILE A 341 -16.69 -4.01 1.05
C ILE A 341 -16.00 -4.54 2.31
N TYR A 342 -16.51 -4.15 3.49
CA TYR A 342 -15.98 -4.63 4.76
C TYR A 342 -16.00 -6.16 4.85
N GLU A 343 -17.13 -6.81 4.54
CA GLU A 343 -17.26 -8.27 4.59
C GLU A 343 -16.35 -8.96 3.56
N ALA A 344 -16.24 -8.44 2.35
CA ALA A 344 -15.31 -8.96 1.35
C ALA A 344 -13.85 -8.90 1.85
N TYR A 345 -13.47 -7.77 2.43
CA TYR A 345 -12.13 -7.53 2.94
C TYR A 345 -11.80 -8.46 4.13
N ILE A 346 -12.63 -8.51 5.17
CA ILE A 346 -12.33 -9.27 6.39
C ILE A 346 -12.48 -10.80 6.23
N SER A 347 -13.27 -11.25 5.25
CA SER A 347 -13.46 -12.68 4.99
C SER A 347 -12.38 -13.29 4.10
N SER A 348 -11.62 -12.45 3.40
CA SER A 348 -10.54 -12.93 2.53
C SER A 348 -9.26 -13.21 3.34
N PRO A 349 -8.66 -14.38 3.21
CA PRO A 349 -7.37 -14.68 3.82
C PRO A 349 -6.22 -13.86 3.18
N ILE A 350 -6.47 -13.24 2.03
CA ILE A 350 -5.47 -12.43 1.33
C ILE A 350 -5.26 -11.10 2.07
N THR A 351 -6.34 -10.38 2.36
CA THR A 351 -6.31 -9.08 3.03
C THR A 351 -6.26 -9.19 4.55
N ASN A 352 -6.84 -10.26 5.09
CA ASN A 352 -6.86 -10.59 6.51
C ASN A 352 -6.12 -11.91 6.73
N THR A 353 -4.80 -11.89 6.55
CA THR A 353 -3.94 -13.06 6.62
C THR A 353 -4.17 -13.84 7.92
N PRO A 354 -4.43 -15.15 7.86
CA PRO A 354 -4.61 -15.98 9.04
C PRO A 354 -3.38 -15.90 9.97
N ALA A 355 -3.63 -15.82 11.28
CA ALA A 355 -2.54 -15.65 12.26
C ALA A 355 -1.49 -16.78 12.19
N GLU A 356 -1.89 -17.99 11.79
CA GLU A 356 -0.99 -19.13 11.61
C GLU A 356 -0.08 -18.95 10.39
N GLU A 357 -0.58 -18.37 9.30
CA GLU A 357 0.22 -18.08 8.09
C GLU A 357 1.13 -16.87 8.32
N PHE A 358 0.64 -15.85 9.03
CA PHE A 358 1.45 -14.72 9.42
C PHE A 358 2.60 -15.13 10.35
N ALA A 359 2.38 -16.07 11.28
CA ALA A 359 3.39 -16.56 12.20
C ALA A 359 4.47 -17.44 11.52
N LYS A 360 4.19 -18.00 10.33
CA LYS A 360 5.19 -18.72 9.51
C LYS A 360 5.96 -17.77 8.59
N GLY A 361 5.47 -16.56 8.39
CA GLY A 361 6.06 -15.61 7.47
C GLY A 361 7.41 -15.10 7.94
N HIS A 362 8.18 -14.55 7.03
CA HIS A 362 9.54 -14.10 7.21
C HIS A 362 9.62 -12.58 7.04
N GLU A 363 10.03 -11.89 8.07
CA GLU A 363 10.27 -10.45 8.03
C GLU A 363 11.60 -10.15 7.34
N VAL A 364 11.62 -9.11 6.52
CA VAL A 364 12.83 -8.58 5.88
C VAL A 364 13.46 -7.54 6.80
N ILE A 365 14.74 -7.72 7.13
CA ILE A 365 15.47 -6.81 8.02
C ILE A 365 16.62 -6.10 7.29
N ASP A 366 17.16 -5.05 7.91
CA ASP A 366 18.38 -4.39 7.44
C ASP A 366 19.59 -5.35 7.53
N LEU A 367 20.25 -5.57 6.41
CA LEU A 367 21.43 -6.44 6.29
C LEU A 367 22.76 -5.68 6.42
N GLY A 368 22.71 -4.37 6.67
CA GLY A 368 23.91 -3.54 6.70
C GLY A 368 24.70 -3.62 5.40
N GLU A 369 26.03 -3.85 5.50
CA GLU A 369 26.90 -3.92 4.33
C GLU A 369 26.60 -5.12 3.39
N ALA A 370 25.95 -6.17 3.88
CA ALA A 370 25.60 -7.33 3.07
C ALA A 370 24.49 -7.02 2.03
N LEU A 371 23.75 -5.92 2.18
CA LEU A 371 22.77 -5.48 1.19
C LEU A 371 23.42 -5.30 -0.20
N LEU A 372 24.67 -4.88 -0.26
CA LEU A 372 25.42 -4.75 -1.52
C LEU A 372 25.53 -6.08 -2.31
N LEU A 373 25.62 -7.20 -1.60
CA LEU A 373 25.66 -8.52 -2.24
C LEU A 373 24.33 -8.87 -2.91
N TYR A 374 23.21 -8.49 -2.27
CA TYR A 374 21.87 -8.64 -2.84
C TYR A 374 21.70 -7.80 -4.10
N ASP A 375 22.18 -6.56 -4.10
CA ASP A 375 22.12 -5.65 -5.25
C ASP A 375 23.01 -6.16 -6.41
N GLU A 376 24.19 -6.72 -6.11
CA GLU A 376 25.06 -7.33 -7.09
C GLU A 376 24.39 -8.54 -7.75
N ILE A 377 23.84 -9.46 -6.96
CA ILE A 377 23.10 -10.63 -7.45
C ILE A 377 21.93 -10.18 -8.32
N TRP A 378 21.13 -9.22 -7.84
CA TRP A 378 19.98 -8.69 -8.55
C TRP A 378 20.33 -8.13 -9.92
N THR A 379 21.41 -7.34 -9.97
CA THR A 379 21.91 -6.77 -11.21
C THR A 379 22.37 -7.85 -12.19
N GLU A 380 23.03 -8.90 -11.71
CA GLU A 380 23.54 -9.98 -12.56
C GLU A 380 22.43 -10.84 -13.15
N ILE A 381 21.43 -11.23 -12.36
CA ILE A 381 20.36 -12.13 -12.83
C ILE A 381 19.40 -11.46 -13.83
N LYS A 382 19.34 -10.12 -13.84
CA LYS A 382 18.50 -9.34 -14.78
C LYS A 382 19.20 -8.98 -16.10
N GLN A 383 20.47 -9.37 -16.31
CA GLN A 383 21.21 -9.16 -17.56
C GLN A 383 20.96 -10.29 -18.57
#